data_85e1740d850056798524ec5c8b7ce2e7
#
_entry.id   85e1740d850056798524ec5c8b7ce2e7
#
_cell.length_a   1.000
_cell.length_b   1.000
_cell.length_c   1.000
_cell.angle_alpha   90.00
_cell.angle_beta   90.00
_cell.angle_gamma   90.00
#
_symmetry.space_group_name_H-M   'P 1'
#
loop_
_entity.id
_entity.type
_entity.pdbx_description
1 polymer ?
#
loop_
_entity_poly.entity_id
_entity_poly.type
_entity_poly.pdbx_seq_one_letter_code
_entity_poly.pdbx_strand_id
1 'polypeptide(L)'
;RQAQEAAWQSAEVDALYRLAAAGVRVPRPYNLQDGVPPIALVTDEHGDAAPRLNDVLLGASQARAHHAMLLVQVVRMLCAGVVHGDLSEFNILLGHENGVTEPVIIDLPQAVDAAGNNHAPRMLLRDVDNLRAYFGRFAPELLRTQYGPEMWDLHQRGFLTTDTALTGRYERAQGAVDLSGVMREIDDARAEEAARQVCMQVA
;
A
#
# COMPACT_ATOMS: atom_id res chain seq x y z
N ARG A 1 1.53 -26.47 13.17
CA ARG A 1 0.59 -25.32 13.21
C ARG A 1 1.13 -24.23 14.14
N GLN A 2 1.32 -24.45 15.43
CA GLN A 2 1.82 -23.45 16.40
C GLN A 2 3.17 -22.83 16.02
N ALA A 3 4.14 -23.59 15.50
CA ALA A 3 5.43 -23.08 15.07
C ALA A 3 5.32 -22.19 13.79
N GLN A 4 4.36 -22.46 12.92
CA GLN A 4 4.07 -21.66 11.74
C GLN A 4 3.39 -20.33 12.09
N GLU A 5 2.44 -20.36 13.03
CA GLU A 5 1.76 -19.15 13.55
C GLU A 5 2.75 -18.24 14.28
N ALA A 6 3.65 -18.80 15.10
CA ALA A 6 4.70 -18.02 15.77
C ALA A 6 5.69 -17.39 14.79
N ALA A 7 6.06 -18.10 13.70
CA ALA A 7 6.95 -17.55 12.67
C ALA A 7 6.29 -16.42 11.86
N TRP A 8 5.00 -16.52 11.60
CA TRP A 8 4.24 -15.46 10.89
C TRP A 8 4.07 -14.22 11.75
N GLN A 9 3.72 -14.38 13.03
CA GLN A 9 3.66 -13.27 13.98
C GLN A 9 5.01 -12.56 14.13
N SER A 10 6.12 -13.30 14.12
CA SER A 10 7.46 -12.72 14.16
C SER A 10 7.76 -11.90 12.90
N ALA A 11 7.42 -12.40 11.71
CA ALA A 11 7.67 -11.71 10.45
C ALA A 11 6.84 -10.42 10.29
N GLU A 12 5.57 -10.45 10.72
CA GLU A 12 4.70 -9.26 10.74
C GLU A 12 5.22 -8.20 11.70
N VAL A 13 5.64 -8.62 12.89
CA VAL A 13 6.23 -7.75 13.90
C VAL A 13 7.52 -7.11 13.40
N ASP A 14 8.41 -7.90 12.80
CA ASP A 14 9.67 -7.40 12.22
C ASP A 14 9.40 -6.39 11.10
N ALA A 15 8.43 -6.67 10.23
CA ALA A 15 8.00 -5.74 9.19
C ALA A 15 7.48 -4.42 9.79
N LEU A 16 6.64 -4.50 10.83
CA LEU A 16 6.09 -3.33 11.50
C LEU A 16 7.20 -2.42 12.10
N TYR A 17 8.15 -3.01 12.83
CA TYR A 17 9.28 -2.24 13.39
C TYR A 17 10.16 -1.64 12.30
N ARG A 18 10.45 -2.40 11.24
CA ARG A 18 11.24 -1.95 10.08
C ARG A 18 10.58 -0.76 9.40
N LEU A 19 9.26 -0.83 9.18
CA LEU A 19 8.50 0.24 8.54
C LEU A 19 8.39 1.47 9.45
N ALA A 20 8.11 1.30 10.73
CA ALA A 20 8.09 2.40 11.69
C ALA A 20 9.45 3.13 11.74
N ALA A 21 10.56 2.39 11.78
CA ALA A 21 11.91 2.95 11.75
C ALA A 21 12.22 3.69 10.43
N ALA A 22 11.63 3.25 9.30
CA ALA A 22 11.74 3.92 8.01
C ALA A 22 10.83 5.16 7.86
N GLY A 23 10.06 5.51 8.90
CA GLY A 23 9.15 6.64 8.89
C GLY A 23 7.87 6.40 8.07
N VAL A 24 7.51 5.13 7.85
CA VAL A 24 6.22 4.77 7.28
C VAL A 24 5.14 4.95 8.34
N ARG A 25 4.01 5.51 7.97
CA ARG A 25 2.86 5.65 8.86
C ARG A 25 2.14 4.30 9.01
N VAL A 26 2.58 3.59 10.03
CA VAL A 26 1.99 2.35 10.53
C VAL A 26 1.62 2.55 12.01
N PRO A 27 0.76 1.72 12.61
CA PRO A 27 0.50 1.77 14.04
C PRO A 27 1.81 1.65 14.82
N ARG A 28 2.02 2.51 15.83
CA ARG A 28 3.27 2.51 16.59
C ARG A 28 3.44 1.22 17.37
N PRO A 29 4.51 0.44 17.15
CA PRO A 29 4.81 -0.69 17.98
C PRO A 29 5.36 -0.21 19.32
N TYR A 30 4.86 -0.76 20.42
CA TYR A 30 5.46 -0.59 21.75
C TYR A 30 6.44 -1.74 22.03
N ASN A 31 7.27 -1.57 23.07
CA ASN A 31 8.20 -2.62 23.47
C ASN A 31 7.47 -3.92 23.78
N LEU A 32 8.04 -5.04 23.31
CA LEU A 32 7.53 -6.38 23.53
C LEU A 32 7.28 -6.65 25.01
N GLN A 33 6.03 -6.87 25.39
CA GLN A 33 5.64 -7.46 26.67
C GLN A 33 5.04 -8.84 26.37
N ASP A 34 5.59 -9.87 27.00
CA ASP A 34 5.13 -11.27 26.91
C ASP A 34 5.03 -11.86 25.48
N GLY A 35 5.91 -11.40 24.55
CA GLY A 35 6.00 -11.96 23.20
C GLY A 35 4.94 -11.45 22.21
N VAL A 36 4.01 -10.60 22.64
CA VAL A 36 3.06 -9.89 21.77
C VAL A 36 3.40 -8.40 21.79
N PRO A 37 3.69 -7.76 20.66
CA PRO A 37 3.89 -6.32 20.65
C PRO A 37 2.54 -5.63 20.87
N PRO A 38 2.36 -4.85 21.93
CA PRO A 38 1.23 -3.94 22.00
C PRO A 38 1.39 -2.91 20.87
N ILE A 39 0.37 -2.78 20.06
CA ILE A 39 0.30 -1.82 18.96
C ILE A 39 -0.58 -0.66 19.43
N ALA A 40 -0.14 0.59 19.16
CA ALA A 40 -0.95 1.76 19.48
C ALA A 40 -2.28 1.72 18.73
N LEU A 41 -3.35 2.01 19.43
CA LEU A 41 -4.63 2.26 18.79
C LEU A 41 -4.50 3.51 17.90
N VAL A 42 -4.87 3.37 16.63
CA VAL A 42 -5.00 4.52 15.74
C VAL A 42 -6.35 5.17 16.02
N THR A 43 -6.34 6.45 16.35
CA THR A 43 -7.55 7.19 16.74
C THR A 43 -7.87 8.29 15.74
N ASP A 44 -9.15 8.66 15.69
CA ASP A 44 -9.65 9.83 14.98
C ASP A 44 -9.46 11.14 15.80
N GLU A 45 -10.01 12.24 15.33
CA GLU A 45 -9.95 13.57 15.98
C GLU A 45 -10.67 13.63 17.34
N HIS A 46 -11.57 12.69 17.62
CA HIS A 46 -12.33 12.58 18.87
C HIS A 46 -11.69 11.63 19.88
N GLY A 47 -10.63 10.90 19.47
CA GLY A 47 -9.98 9.88 20.28
C GLY A 47 -10.65 8.51 20.17
N ASP A 48 -11.65 8.35 19.31
CA ASP A 48 -12.28 7.08 18.98
C ASP A 48 -11.43 6.29 17.97
N ALA A 49 -11.72 4.99 17.78
CA ALA A 49 -11.02 4.18 16.80
C ALA A 49 -11.15 4.80 15.40
N ALA A 50 -10.00 5.03 14.74
CA ALA A 50 -9.96 5.64 13.42
C ALA A 50 -10.74 4.81 12.39
N PRO A 51 -11.55 5.45 11.52
CA PRO A 51 -12.29 4.75 10.48
C PRO A 51 -11.35 4.19 9.42
N ARG A 52 -11.77 3.13 8.74
CA ARG A 52 -11.10 2.66 7.53
C ARG A 52 -11.34 3.64 6.39
N LEU A 53 -10.39 3.74 5.50
CA LEU A 53 -10.50 4.58 4.31
C LEU A 53 -11.75 4.24 3.48
N ASN A 54 -12.10 2.95 3.39
CA ASN A 54 -13.30 2.49 2.69
C ASN A 54 -14.63 3.00 3.29
N ASP A 55 -14.65 3.31 4.58
CA ASP A 55 -15.86 3.71 5.30
C ASP A 55 -16.09 5.24 5.26
N VAL A 56 -15.20 5.99 4.62
CA VAL A 56 -15.24 7.45 4.56
C VAL A 56 -15.53 7.93 3.14
N LEU A 57 -16.47 8.87 3.03
CA LEU A 57 -16.72 9.58 1.77
C LEU A 57 -15.71 10.72 1.63
N LEU A 58 -14.96 10.70 0.53
CA LEU A 58 -13.93 11.70 0.25
C LEU A 58 -14.42 12.72 -0.79
N GLY A 59 -14.03 13.98 -0.58
CA GLY A 59 -14.04 14.95 -1.67
C GLY A 59 -12.83 14.76 -2.60
N ALA A 60 -12.92 15.23 -3.84
CA ALA A 60 -11.83 15.08 -4.82
C ALA A 60 -10.48 15.64 -4.34
N SER A 61 -10.47 16.75 -3.60
CA SER A 61 -9.25 17.31 -3.03
C SER A 61 -8.63 16.43 -1.95
N GLN A 62 -9.44 15.87 -1.06
CA GLN A 62 -8.98 14.93 -0.03
C GLN A 62 -8.45 13.64 -0.64
N ALA A 63 -9.14 13.13 -1.68
CA ALA A 63 -8.70 11.95 -2.41
C ALA A 63 -7.30 12.14 -3.03
N ARG A 64 -7.04 13.28 -3.67
CA ARG A 64 -5.71 13.60 -4.20
C ARG A 64 -4.66 13.68 -3.10
N ALA A 65 -4.99 14.35 -1.99
CA ALA A 65 -4.06 14.51 -0.88
C ALA A 65 -3.71 13.15 -0.24
N HIS A 66 -4.70 12.32 0.09
CA HIS A 66 -4.46 11.01 0.67
C HIS A 66 -3.75 10.06 -0.29
N HIS A 67 -4.10 10.09 -1.59
CA HIS A 67 -3.37 9.33 -2.60
C HIS A 67 -1.89 9.71 -2.65
N ALA A 68 -1.57 11.01 -2.70
CA ALA A 68 -0.19 11.49 -2.72
C ALA A 68 0.56 11.08 -1.44
N MET A 69 -0.07 11.20 -0.26
CA MET A 69 0.51 10.76 1.00
C MET A 69 0.82 9.27 0.99
N LEU A 70 -0.10 8.43 0.51
CA LEU A 70 0.09 6.98 0.44
C LEU A 70 1.20 6.60 -0.54
N LEU A 71 1.34 7.28 -1.68
CA LEU A 71 2.46 7.03 -2.60
C LEU A 71 3.81 7.28 -1.91
N VAL A 72 3.93 8.34 -1.10
CA VAL A 72 5.14 8.58 -0.29
C VAL A 72 5.39 7.43 0.69
N GLN A 73 4.33 6.90 1.33
CA GLN A 73 4.48 5.75 2.24
C GLN A 73 4.95 4.50 1.47
N VAL A 74 4.38 4.21 0.29
CA VAL A 74 4.80 3.07 -0.55
C VAL A 74 6.26 3.21 -1.00
N VAL A 75 6.70 4.42 -1.38
CA VAL A 75 8.12 4.69 -1.69
C VAL A 75 9.01 4.37 -0.48
N ARG A 76 8.66 4.85 0.72
CA ARG A 76 9.41 4.55 1.95
C ARG A 76 9.46 3.06 2.26
N MET A 77 8.33 2.35 2.09
CA MET A 77 8.27 0.89 2.25
C MET A 77 9.23 0.20 1.30
N LEU A 78 9.21 0.57 0.03
CA LEU A 78 10.07 -0.02 -0.99
C LEU A 78 11.56 0.31 -0.76
N CYS A 79 11.88 1.53 -0.32
CA CYS A 79 13.24 1.91 0.11
C CYS A 79 13.69 1.13 1.35
N ALA A 80 12.77 0.76 2.24
CA ALA A 80 13.03 -0.14 3.36
C ALA A 80 13.11 -1.62 2.93
N GLY A 81 12.92 -1.92 1.64
CA GLY A 81 12.95 -3.27 1.09
C GLY A 81 11.69 -4.09 1.40
N VAL A 82 10.55 -3.44 1.63
CA VAL A 82 9.28 -4.10 1.97
C VAL A 82 8.21 -3.74 0.95
N VAL A 83 7.46 -4.74 0.49
CA VAL A 83 6.23 -4.60 -0.30
C VAL A 83 5.08 -5.13 0.56
N HIS A 84 3.97 -4.38 0.64
CA HIS A 84 2.81 -4.75 1.47
C HIS A 84 2.17 -6.06 1.01
N GLY A 85 1.89 -6.17 -0.28
CA GLY A 85 1.36 -7.36 -0.90
C GLY A 85 -0.15 -7.52 -0.83
N ASP A 86 -0.85 -6.63 -0.11
CA ASP A 86 -2.32 -6.58 -0.05
C ASP A 86 -2.82 -5.17 0.31
N LEU A 87 -2.15 -4.13 -0.18
CA LEU A 87 -2.53 -2.75 0.11
C LEU A 87 -3.81 -2.39 -0.65
N SER A 88 -4.81 -1.96 0.11
CA SER A 88 -6.11 -1.53 -0.42
C SER A 88 -6.78 -0.56 0.55
N GLU A 89 -7.93 0.01 0.16
CA GLU A 89 -8.74 0.89 1.01
C GLU A 89 -9.21 0.23 2.32
N PHE A 90 -9.18 -1.09 2.39
CA PHE A 90 -9.56 -1.86 3.59
C PHE A 90 -8.44 -1.93 4.63
N ASN A 91 -7.19 -1.80 4.17
CA ASN A 91 -5.97 -1.91 4.99
C ASN A 91 -5.34 -0.53 5.26
N ILE A 92 -6.17 0.51 5.26
CA ILE A 92 -5.78 1.90 5.56
C ILE A 92 -6.78 2.49 6.54
N LEU A 93 -6.28 3.07 7.63
CA LEU A 93 -7.06 3.86 8.57
C LEU A 93 -6.80 5.36 8.34
N LEU A 94 -7.78 6.20 8.63
CA LEU A 94 -7.61 7.65 8.67
C LEU A 94 -7.36 8.09 10.11
N GLY A 95 -6.10 8.04 10.52
CA GLY A 95 -5.68 8.42 11.87
C GLY A 95 -5.48 9.92 12.01
N HIS A 96 -5.82 10.45 13.18
CA HIS A 96 -5.63 11.87 13.51
C HIS A 96 -4.50 12.02 14.51
N GLU A 97 -3.48 12.78 14.15
CA GLU A 97 -2.35 13.07 15.01
C GLU A 97 -1.87 14.51 14.78
N ASN A 98 -1.56 15.23 15.86
CA ASN A 98 -1.08 16.61 15.81
C ASN A 98 -1.97 17.59 15.02
N GLY A 99 -3.30 17.37 15.06
CA GLY A 99 -4.26 18.23 14.37
C GLY A 99 -4.45 17.91 12.87
N VAL A 100 -3.87 16.81 12.39
CA VAL A 100 -3.94 16.41 10.96
C VAL A 100 -4.46 14.99 10.84
N THR A 101 -5.42 14.78 9.93
CA THR A 101 -5.91 13.44 9.56
C THR A 101 -5.15 12.91 8.37
N GLU A 102 -4.47 11.77 8.55
CA GLU A 102 -3.61 11.18 7.54
C GLU A 102 -3.79 9.66 7.46
N PRO A 103 -3.53 9.06 6.28
CA PRO A 103 -3.60 7.62 6.12
C PRO A 103 -2.54 6.89 6.96
N VAL A 104 -2.95 5.81 7.62
CA VAL A 104 -2.11 4.87 8.37
C VAL A 104 -2.29 3.49 7.79
N ILE A 105 -1.20 2.86 7.36
CA ILE A 105 -1.22 1.52 6.76
C ILE A 105 -1.24 0.48 7.86
N ILE A 106 -2.13 -0.51 7.73
CA ILE A 106 -2.30 -1.62 8.67
C ILE A 106 -2.28 -2.95 7.93
N ASP A 107 -2.25 -4.06 8.67
CA ASP A 107 -2.42 -5.42 8.17
C ASP A 107 -1.25 -5.88 7.28
N LEU A 108 -0.11 -6.21 7.92
CA LEU A 108 1.16 -6.56 7.26
C LEU A 108 1.44 -8.07 7.07
N PRO A 109 0.52 -9.03 7.31
CA PRO A 109 0.87 -10.46 7.25
C PRO A 109 1.23 -10.94 5.83
N GLN A 110 0.89 -10.18 4.81
CA GLN A 110 1.25 -10.44 3.41
C GLN A 110 2.53 -9.73 2.97
N ALA A 111 3.13 -8.92 3.86
CA ALA A 111 4.33 -8.16 3.54
C ALA A 111 5.52 -9.08 3.18
N VAL A 112 6.23 -8.72 2.13
CA VAL A 112 7.35 -9.49 1.60
C VAL A 112 8.59 -8.63 1.44
N ASP A 113 9.77 -9.27 1.46
CA ASP A 113 11.03 -8.64 1.09
C ASP A 113 11.08 -8.37 -0.42
N ALA A 114 11.36 -7.11 -0.77
CA ALA A 114 11.37 -6.67 -2.17
C ALA A 114 12.48 -7.32 -3.01
N ALA A 115 13.62 -7.65 -2.40
CA ALA A 115 14.75 -8.27 -3.07
C ALA A 115 14.67 -9.79 -3.09
N GLY A 116 14.14 -10.38 -2.00
CA GLY A 116 14.10 -11.83 -1.81
C GLY A 116 12.90 -12.53 -2.41
N ASN A 117 11.87 -11.79 -2.84
CA ASN A 117 10.63 -12.37 -3.36
C ASN A 117 10.45 -12.08 -4.85
N ASN A 118 10.46 -13.12 -5.69
CA ASN A 118 10.29 -12.98 -7.14
C ASN A 118 8.91 -12.42 -7.55
N HIS A 119 7.92 -12.43 -6.67
CA HIS A 119 6.59 -11.87 -6.90
C HIS A 119 6.44 -10.43 -6.39
N ALA A 120 7.45 -9.87 -5.74
CA ALA A 120 7.41 -8.50 -5.20
C ALA A 120 7.04 -7.45 -6.26
N PRO A 121 7.56 -7.49 -7.51
CA PRO A 121 7.14 -6.55 -8.55
C PRO A 121 5.64 -6.57 -8.80
N ARG A 122 5.08 -7.76 -8.97
CA ARG A 122 3.64 -7.96 -9.22
C ARG A 122 2.81 -7.49 -8.03
N MET A 123 3.25 -7.77 -6.81
CA MET A 123 2.57 -7.35 -5.59
C MET A 123 2.57 -5.82 -5.46
N LEU A 124 3.72 -5.16 -5.66
CA LEU A 124 3.80 -3.70 -5.65
C LEU A 124 2.88 -3.05 -6.70
N LEU A 125 2.92 -3.56 -7.94
CA LEU A 125 2.08 -3.04 -9.01
C LEU A 125 0.60 -3.13 -8.66
N ARG A 126 0.17 -4.27 -8.10
CA ARG A 126 -1.20 -4.49 -7.64
C ARG A 126 -1.57 -3.53 -6.49
N ASP A 127 -0.70 -3.38 -5.50
CA ASP A 127 -0.91 -2.49 -4.36
C ASP A 127 -1.12 -1.03 -4.82
N VAL A 128 -0.24 -0.52 -5.68
CA VAL A 128 -0.35 0.85 -6.21
C VAL A 128 -1.56 1.01 -7.13
N ASP A 129 -1.90 -0.03 -7.89
CA ASP A 129 -3.05 -0.02 -8.78
C ASP A 129 -4.39 -0.06 -8.01
N ASN A 130 -4.45 -0.76 -6.87
CA ASN A 130 -5.60 -0.71 -5.97
C ASN A 130 -5.84 0.72 -5.46
N LEU A 131 -4.79 1.42 -5.03
CA LEU A 131 -4.89 2.83 -4.62
C LEU A 131 -5.35 3.71 -5.77
N ARG A 132 -4.76 3.56 -6.98
CA ARG A 132 -5.16 4.28 -8.18
C ARG A 132 -6.65 4.10 -8.50
N ALA A 133 -7.13 2.88 -8.47
CA ALA A 133 -8.52 2.55 -8.77
C ALA A 133 -9.48 3.11 -7.71
N TYR A 134 -9.15 2.98 -6.44
CA TYR A 134 -9.98 3.50 -5.35
C TYR A 134 -10.08 5.04 -5.43
N PHE A 135 -8.96 5.75 -5.43
CA PHE A 135 -8.97 7.20 -5.45
C PHE A 135 -9.45 7.79 -6.78
N GLY A 136 -9.28 7.06 -7.89
CA GLY A 136 -9.80 7.44 -9.19
C GLY A 136 -11.33 7.56 -9.26
N ARG A 137 -12.05 6.95 -8.33
CA ARG A 137 -13.51 7.12 -8.18
C ARG A 137 -13.88 8.55 -7.77
N PHE A 138 -13.01 9.23 -7.04
CA PHE A 138 -13.20 10.59 -6.53
C PHE A 138 -12.45 11.64 -7.36
N ALA A 139 -11.33 11.26 -7.97
CA ALA A 139 -10.45 12.10 -8.78
C ALA A 139 -10.03 11.33 -10.04
N PRO A 140 -10.86 11.36 -11.12
CA PRO A 140 -10.69 10.51 -12.30
C PRO A 140 -9.37 10.67 -13.05
N GLU A 141 -8.70 11.83 -12.92
CA GLU A 141 -7.39 12.06 -13.51
C GLU A 141 -6.31 11.11 -12.95
N LEU A 142 -6.46 10.59 -11.72
CA LEU A 142 -5.55 9.63 -11.11
C LEU A 142 -5.52 8.29 -11.86
N LEU A 143 -6.60 7.92 -12.56
CA LEU A 143 -6.66 6.69 -13.35
C LEU A 143 -5.66 6.64 -14.50
N ARG A 144 -5.11 7.80 -14.90
CA ARG A 144 -4.13 7.90 -15.99
C ARG A 144 -2.69 7.80 -15.51
N THR A 145 -2.46 7.66 -14.20
CA THR A 145 -1.12 7.62 -13.62
C THR A 145 -0.54 6.20 -13.63
N GLN A 146 0.78 6.10 -13.68
CA GLN A 146 1.54 4.85 -13.74
C GLN A 146 2.63 4.81 -12.67
N TYR A 147 2.29 5.17 -11.44
CA TYR A 147 3.24 5.23 -10.33
C TYR A 147 3.88 3.87 -9.98
N GLY A 148 3.15 2.77 -10.08
CA GLY A 148 3.67 1.44 -9.76
C GLY A 148 4.85 1.04 -10.64
N PRO A 149 4.72 1.05 -11.97
CA PRO A 149 5.83 0.77 -12.88
C PRO A 149 7.00 1.75 -12.71
N GLU A 150 6.72 3.05 -12.51
CA GLU A 150 7.76 4.08 -12.27
C GLU A 150 8.56 3.77 -11.00
N MET A 151 7.89 3.48 -9.88
CA MET A 151 8.53 3.12 -8.61
C MET A 151 9.42 1.89 -8.75
N TRP A 152 8.91 0.84 -9.39
CA TRP A 152 9.64 -0.41 -9.53
C TRP A 152 10.88 -0.25 -10.41
N ASP A 153 10.78 0.44 -11.56
CA ASP A 153 11.92 0.72 -12.43
C ASP A 153 13.01 1.50 -11.70
N LEU A 154 12.64 2.57 -11.00
CA LEU A 154 13.57 3.37 -10.19
C LEU A 154 14.23 2.53 -9.09
N HIS A 155 13.47 1.66 -8.42
CA HIS A 155 14.00 0.76 -7.40
C HIS A 155 15.00 -0.24 -7.97
N GLN A 156 14.66 -0.93 -9.06
CA GLN A 156 15.55 -1.89 -9.71
C GLN A 156 16.87 -1.26 -10.18
N ARG A 157 16.81 -0.02 -10.63
CA ARG A 157 17.97 0.74 -11.09
C ARG A 157 18.76 1.40 -9.95
N GLY A 158 18.30 1.29 -8.71
CA GLY A 158 18.94 1.89 -7.54
C GLY A 158 18.80 3.41 -7.44
N PHE A 159 17.83 4.00 -8.14
CA PHE A 159 17.59 5.45 -8.13
C PHE A 159 16.41 5.88 -7.26
N LEU A 160 15.64 4.93 -6.72
CA LEU A 160 14.54 5.26 -5.81
C LEU A 160 15.09 5.65 -4.44
N THR A 161 14.72 6.84 -3.99
CA THR A 161 15.01 7.36 -2.66
C THR A 161 13.73 7.85 -2.00
N THR A 162 13.74 8.06 -0.70
CA THR A 162 12.58 8.59 0.05
C THR A 162 12.15 9.98 -0.41
N ASP A 163 13.05 10.73 -1.05
CA ASP A 163 12.81 12.08 -1.56
C ASP A 163 12.51 12.09 -3.07
N THR A 164 12.39 10.91 -3.68
CA THR A 164 12.09 10.80 -5.11
C THR A 164 10.71 11.38 -5.42
N ALA A 165 10.67 12.42 -6.24
CA ALA A 165 9.44 12.98 -6.79
C ALA A 165 8.97 12.10 -7.96
N LEU A 166 7.88 11.37 -7.75
CA LEU A 166 7.26 10.57 -8.80
C LEU A 166 6.46 11.45 -9.75
N THR A 167 6.49 11.10 -11.02
CA THR A 167 5.80 11.85 -12.09
C THR A 167 4.43 11.30 -12.43
N GLY A 168 4.18 10.04 -12.08
CA GLY A 168 3.00 9.29 -12.51
C GLY A 168 3.03 8.93 -14.00
N ARG A 169 4.18 9.11 -14.66
CA ARG A 169 4.40 8.76 -16.06
C ARG A 169 5.49 7.71 -16.13
N TYR A 170 5.25 6.67 -16.86
CA TYR A 170 6.23 5.62 -17.07
C TYR A 170 6.40 5.39 -18.56
N GLU A 171 7.59 5.71 -19.06
CA GLU A 171 8.03 5.34 -20.40
C GLU A 171 9.08 4.25 -20.25
N ARG A 172 8.80 3.09 -20.81
CA ARG A 172 9.68 1.93 -20.72
C ARG A 172 11.04 2.25 -21.34
N ALA A 173 12.09 2.32 -20.52
CA ALA A 173 13.46 2.35 -21.03
C ALA A 173 13.75 1.04 -21.77
N GLN A 174 14.40 1.09 -22.92
CA GLN A 174 14.85 -0.10 -23.66
C GLN A 174 15.79 -0.91 -22.75
N GLY A 175 15.37 -2.11 -22.34
CA GLY A 175 16.12 -2.99 -21.42
C GLY A 175 15.49 -3.20 -20.05
N ALA A 176 14.37 -2.55 -19.71
CA ALA A 176 13.65 -2.80 -18.47
C ALA A 176 12.95 -4.18 -18.49
N VAL A 177 12.83 -4.79 -17.29
CA VAL A 177 12.09 -6.05 -17.12
C VAL A 177 10.66 -5.92 -17.67
N ASP A 178 10.19 -6.96 -18.35
CA ASP A 178 8.87 -6.96 -18.96
C ASP A 178 7.75 -7.02 -17.91
N LEU A 179 7.27 -5.86 -17.49
CA LEU A 179 6.12 -5.71 -16.60
C LEU A 179 4.79 -5.68 -17.37
N SER A 180 4.81 -5.63 -18.72
CA SER A 180 3.59 -5.51 -19.52
C SER A 180 2.70 -6.75 -19.45
N GLY A 181 3.29 -7.94 -19.20
CA GLY A 181 2.55 -9.16 -18.90
C GLY A 181 1.82 -9.06 -17.57
N VAL A 182 2.47 -8.55 -16.55
CA VAL A 182 1.90 -8.38 -15.22
C VAL A 182 0.75 -7.37 -15.21
N MET A 183 0.91 -6.25 -15.91
CA MET A 183 -0.16 -5.24 -16.03
C MET A 183 -1.39 -5.80 -16.75
N ARG A 184 -1.20 -6.58 -17.84
CA ARG A 184 -2.31 -7.25 -18.53
C ARG A 184 -3.03 -8.25 -17.63
N GLU A 185 -2.31 -9.07 -16.88
CA GLU A 185 -2.94 -10.00 -15.92
C GLU A 185 -3.75 -9.28 -14.84
N ILE A 186 -3.29 -8.12 -14.36
CA ILE A 186 -4.02 -7.31 -13.38
C ILE A 186 -5.31 -6.74 -14.01
N ASP A 187 -5.22 -6.21 -15.22
CA ASP A 187 -6.38 -5.63 -15.93
C ASP A 187 -7.41 -6.72 -16.29
N ASP A 188 -6.96 -7.91 -16.73
CA ASP A 188 -7.83 -9.05 -17.02
C ASP A 188 -8.54 -9.57 -15.76
N ALA A 189 -7.82 -9.72 -14.65
CA ALA A 189 -8.40 -10.15 -13.38
C ALA A 189 -9.47 -9.16 -12.85
N ARG A 190 -9.26 -7.86 -13.04
CA ARG A 190 -10.27 -6.84 -12.69
C ARG A 190 -11.49 -6.86 -13.60
N ALA A 191 -11.28 -7.05 -14.89
CA ALA A 191 -12.38 -7.17 -15.84
C ALA A 191 -13.27 -8.38 -15.50
N GLU A 192 -12.67 -9.51 -15.14
CA GLU A 192 -13.40 -10.67 -14.67
C GLU A 192 -14.15 -10.44 -13.37
N GLU A 193 -13.56 -9.76 -12.42
CA GLU A 193 -14.19 -9.46 -11.14
C GLU A 193 -15.35 -8.47 -11.29
N ALA A 194 -15.17 -7.43 -12.11
CA ALA A 194 -16.25 -6.51 -12.47
C ALA A 194 -17.41 -7.22 -13.17
N ALA A 195 -17.11 -8.15 -14.09
CA ALA A 195 -18.13 -8.94 -14.76
C ALA A 195 -18.90 -9.86 -13.79
N ARG A 196 -18.22 -10.48 -12.83
CA ARG A 196 -18.87 -11.29 -11.77
C ARG A 196 -19.79 -10.45 -10.88
N GLN A 197 -19.36 -9.25 -10.49
CA GLN A 197 -20.17 -8.35 -9.66
C GLN A 197 -21.45 -7.89 -10.39
N VAL A 198 -21.35 -7.59 -11.68
CA VAL A 198 -22.51 -7.23 -12.50
C VAL A 198 -23.49 -8.42 -12.61
N CYS A 199 -22.97 -9.65 -12.77
CA CYS A 199 -23.80 -10.84 -12.86
C CYS A 199 -24.54 -11.17 -11.57
N MET A 200 -23.92 -10.86 -10.39
CA MET A 200 -24.54 -11.06 -9.08
C MET A 200 -25.58 -9.99 -8.71
N GLN A 201 -25.56 -8.83 -9.37
CA GLN A 201 -26.56 -7.77 -9.15
C GLN A 201 -27.81 -7.91 -10.01
N VAL A 202 -27.77 -8.77 -11.04
CA VAL A 202 -28.88 -8.99 -12.00
C VAL A 202 -29.64 -10.30 -11.70
N ALA A 203 -29.16 -11.12 -10.78
CA ALA A 203 -29.80 -12.35 -10.31
C ALA A 203 -30.53 -12.13 -8.98
#